data_1c6459a20982834653737c92d339990d
#
_entry.id   1c6459a20982834653737c92d339990d
#
_cell.length_a   1.000
_cell.length_b   1.000
_cell.length_c   1.000
_cell.angle_alpha   90.00
_cell.angle_beta   90.00
_cell.angle_gamma   90.00
#
_symmetry.space_group_name_H-M   'P 1'
#
loop_
_entity.id
_entity.type
_entity.pdbx_description
1 polymer ?
#
loop_
_entity_poly.entity_id
_entity_poly.type
_entity_poly.pdbx_seq_one_letter_code
_entity_poly.pdbx_strand_id
1 'polypeptide(L)'
;DPVGVHTGDSIVVAPSQTLGDKEYQMLRTSALNIITELGITGGCNVQYALKPDSFEYCVIEVNPRVSRSSALASKATGYPIAKVAAKIALGYTLDEIPNAITGKTYASFEPMLDYCVVKIPRLPFDKFITAKRTLTTQMKATGEVMSICHNFEGALMKAIRSLEQHVDSLMSYDFTQLTDEELLAELEIVDDRRIWKIAEAIRRGMPQSMLHDITKIDIWFIDKLAILVGMENALKNRKLTKELLLEAKRLEFPDYIIARLTGKTEEEIKDLRADYGIKAAYKMVDTCAAEFAAATPYYYSVYGDEGTENEAIATPDKKKILVLGSGPIRIGQGIEFDFCSVHCTWAFAKEGYETIIINNNPETVSTDFDIADKLY
;
A
#
# COMPACT_ATOMS: atom_id res chain seq x y z
N ASP A 1 -3.27 -7.43 -10.60
CA ASP A 1 -3.97 -7.63 -11.89
C ASP A 1 -3.07 -8.38 -12.88
N PRO A 2 -3.63 -9.23 -13.76
CA PRO A 2 -2.85 -9.97 -14.76
C PRO A 2 -2.29 -9.04 -15.83
N VAL A 3 -1.36 -9.56 -16.64
CA VAL A 3 -0.79 -8.86 -17.80
C VAL A 3 -1.91 -8.43 -18.76
N GLY A 4 -1.83 -7.18 -19.24
CA GLY A 4 -2.87 -6.54 -20.07
C GLY A 4 -3.54 -5.35 -19.37
N VAL A 5 -3.36 -5.22 -18.06
CA VAL A 5 -3.71 -4.00 -17.31
C VAL A 5 -2.46 -3.15 -17.12
N HIS A 6 -2.58 -1.85 -17.38
CA HIS A 6 -1.47 -0.91 -17.16
C HIS A 6 -1.02 -0.92 -15.69
N THR A 7 0.28 -0.93 -15.42
CA THR A 7 0.81 -0.99 -14.04
C THR A 7 0.35 0.14 -13.15
N GLY A 8 0.11 1.34 -13.73
CA GLY A 8 -0.50 2.47 -13.01
C GLY A 8 -1.93 2.21 -12.56
N ASP A 9 -2.68 1.37 -13.28
CA ASP A 9 -4.08 1.02 -12.97
C ASP A 9 -4.20 -0.28 -12.16
N SER A 10 -3.09 -0.95 -11.84
CA SER A 10 -3.07 -2.20 -11.10
C SER A 10 -2.91 -1.98 -9.60
N ILE A 11 -3.49 -2.89 -8.80
CA ILE A 11 -3.15 -3.05 -7.40
C ILE A 11 -1.75 -3.68 -7.34
N VAL A 12 -0.86 -3.08 -6.54
CA VAL A 12 0.54 -3.51 -6.43
C VAL A 12 0.85 -3.83 -4.98
N VAL A 13 1.65 -4.87 -4.75
CA VAL A 13 2.12 -5.29 -3.43
C VAL A 13 3.64 -5.31 -3.39
N ALA A 14 4.22 -4.89 -2.29
CA ALA A 14 5.64 -5.02 -1.98
C ALA A 14 5.82 -5.52 -0.53
N PRO A 15 6.77 -6.44 -0.28
CA PRO A 15 7.61 -7.14 -1.24
C PRO A 15 6.80 -8.06 -2.14
N SER A 16 7.42 -8.61 -3.19
CA SER A 16 6.78 -9.62 -4.06
C SER A 16 6.33 -10.82 -3.23
N GLN A 17 5.06 -11.23 -3.40
CA GLN A 17 4.44 -12.29 -2.60
C GLN A 17 4.39 -13.64 -3.31
N THR A 18 4.49 -13.64 -4.65
CA THR A 18 4.27 -14.82 -5.49
C THR A 18 5.51 -15.24 -6.29
N LEU A 19 6.65 -14.57 -6.10
CA LEU A 19 7.93 -14.96 -6.69
C LEU A 19 8.75 -15.80 -5.72
N GLY A 20 9.27 -16.92 -6.19
CA GLY A 20 10.33 -17.63 -5.50
C GLY A 20 11.69 -16.93 -5.64
N ASP A 21 12.65 -17.27 -4.78
CA ASP A 21 13.98 -16.65 -4.82
C ASP A 21 14.67 -16.76 -6.17
N LYS A 22 14.59 -17.93 -6.82
CA LYS A 22 15.21 -18.14 -8.14
C LYS A 22 14.62 -17.21 -9.23
N GLU A 23 13.33 -17.02 -9.23
CA GLU A 23 12.62 -16.12 -10.16
C GLU A 23 12.99 -14.68 -9.88
N TYR A 24 13.00 -14.29 -8.62
CA TYR A 24 13.41 -12.94 -8.20
C TYR A 24 14.84 -12.63 -8.62
N GLN A 25 15.81 -13.51 -8.34
CA GLN A 25 17.20 -13.34 -8.71
C GLN A 25 17.42 -13.32 -10.23
N MET A 26 16.66 -14.11 -10.97
CA MET A 26 16.69 -14.10 -12.44
C MET A 26 16.26 -12.74 -12.98
N LEU A 27 15.12 -12.20 -12.53
CA LEU A 27 14.62 -10.89 -12.96
C LEU A 27 15.54 -9.76 -12.52
N ARG A 28 16.09 -9.83 -11.30
CA ARG A 28 17.07 -8.89 -10.78
C ARG A 28 18.33 -8.87 -11.65
N THR A 29 18.89 -10.03 -11.99
CA THR A 29 20.08 -10.15 -12.85
C THR A 29 19.78 -9.59 -14.25
N SER A 30 18.62 -9.90 -14.80
CA SER A 30 18.17 -9.35 -16.09
C SER A 30 18.11 -7.82 -16.05
N ALA A 31 17.55 -7.23 -14.98
CA ALA A 31 17.47 -5.78 -14.83
C ALA A 31 18.86 -5.14 -14.78
N LEU A 32 19.78 -5.71 -14.00
CA LEU A 32 21.16 -5.22 -13.91
C LEU A 32 21.88 -5.27 -15.26
N ASN A 33 21.72 -6.37 -16.02
CA ASN A 33 22.34 -6.51 -17.35
C ASN A 33 21.78 -5.48 -18.33
N ILE A 34 20.45 -5.27 -18.35
CA ILE A 34 19.79 -4.27 -19.22
C ILE A 34 20.30 -2.87 -18.91
N ILE A 35 20.32 -2.48 -17.64
CA ILE A 35 20.74 -1.14 -17.24
C ILE A 35 22.22 -0.90 -17.52
N THR A 36 23.07 -1.91 -17.30
CA THR A 36 24.51 -1.85 -17.60
C THR A 36 24.76 -1.71 -19.10
N GLU A 37 24.10 -2.51 -19.92
CA GLU A 37 24.25 -2.48 -21.39
C GLU A 37 23.76 -1.15 -21.99
N LEU A 38 22.70 -0.58 -21.42
CA LEU A 38 22.19 0.74 -21.84
C LEU A 38 23.02 1.93 -21.29
N GLY A 39 24.01 1.69 -20.41
CA GLY A 39 24.83 2.72 -19.81
C GLY A 39 24.04 3.69 -18.93
N ILE A 40 22.96 3.24 -18.32
CA ILE A 40 22.09 4.09 -17.48
C ILE A 40 22.73 4.27 -16.11
N THR A 41 22.92 5.52 -15.69
CA THR A 41 23.35 5.90 -14.35
C THR A 41 22.19 6.62 -13.61
N GLY A 42 21.99 6.27 -12.33
CA GLY A 42 20.92 6.84 -11.51
C GLY A 42 19.68 5.96 -11.43
N GLY A 43 18.51 6.59 -11.16
CA GLY A 43 17.26 5.86 -10.96
C GLY A 43 16.66 5.34 -12.27
N CYS A 44 16.19 4.10 -12.24
CA CYS A 44 15.49 3.48 -13.36
C CYS A 44 14.39 2.51 -12.86
N ASN A 45 13.50 2.11 -13.77
CA ASN A 45 12.47 1.12 -13.54
C ASN A 45 12.45 0.13 -14.71
N VAL A 46 12.43 -1.16 -14.41
CA VAL A 46 12.26 -2.22 -15.40
C VAL A 46 11.01 -3.02 -15.05
N GLN A 47 10.12 -3.19 -16.02
CA GLN A 47 8.87 -3.93 -15.85
C GLN A 47 8.93 -5.24 -16.61
N TYR A 48 8.51 -6.30 -15.94
CA TYR A 48 8.50 -7.65 -16.48
C TYR A 48 7.12 -8.27 -16.45
N ALA A 49 6.85 -9.19 -17.38
CA ALA A 49 5.82 -10.18 -17.27
C ALA A 49 6.48 -11.56 -17.14
N LEU A 50 6.21 -12.26 -16.07
CA LEU A 50 6.68 -13.60 -15.80
C LEU A 50 5.53 -14.58 -16.05
N LYS A 51 5.79 -15.65 -16.79
CA LYS A 51 4.82 -16.72 -17.00
C LYS A 51 4.75 -17.59 -15.74
N PRO A 52 3.55 -17.83 -15.20
CA PRO A 52 3.39 -18.71 -14.03
C PRO A 52 4.05 -20.08 -14.25
N ASP A 53 4.62 -20.64 -13.19
CA ASP A 53 5.23 -21.98 -13.17
C ASP A 53 6.37 -22.20 -14.18
N SER A 54 7.00 -21.12 -14.63
CA SER A 54 8.14 -21.19 -15.55
C SER A 54 9.13 -20.04 -15.31
N PHE A 55 10.31 -20.16 -15.94
CA PHE A 55 11.30 -19.08 -15.98
C PHE A 55 11.21 -18.24 -17.26
N GLU A 56 10.13 -18.39 -18.03
CA GLU A 56 9.90 -17.59 -19.23
C GLU A 56 9.36 -16.22 -18.81
N TYR A 57 10.02 -15.16 -19.28
CA TYR A 57 9.59 -13.80 -19.01
C TYR A 57 9.77 -12.90 -20.23
N CYS A 58 9.08 -11.79 -20.26
CA CYS A 58 9.33 -10.72 -21.22
C CYS A 58 9.49 -9.38 -20.49
N VAL A 59 10.31 -8.51 -21.10
CA VAL A 59 10.43 -7.12 -20.68
C VAL A 59 9.27 -6.35 -21.27
N ILE A 60 8.47 -5.70 -20.43
CA ILE A 60 7.36 -4.83 -20.87
C ILE A 60 7.92 -3.48 -21.27
N GLU A 61 8.65 -2.83 -20.35
CA GLU A 61 9.29 -1.54 -20.61
C GLU A 61 10.45 -1.28 -19.65
N VAL A 62 11.34 -0.38 -20.08
CA VAL A 62 12.42 0.17 -19.26
C VAL A 62 12.27 1.69 -19.22
N ASN A 63 12.17 2.25 -18.03
CA ASN A 63 12.12 3.69 -17.82
C ASN A 63 13.45 4.17 -17.22
N PRO A 64 14.37 4.75 -18.02
CA PRO A 64 15.69 5.17 -17.56
C PRO A 64 15.64 6.53 -16.86
N ARG A 65 14.77 6.66 -15.90
CA ARG A 65 14.53 7.88 -15.13
C ARG A 65 13.86 7.58 -13.81
N VAL A 66 13.97 8.50 -12.85
CA VAL A 66 13.08 8.51 -11.69
C VAL A 66 11.65 8.77 -12.16
N SER A 67 10.69 8.01 -11.66
CA SER A 67 9.30 8.02 -12.06
C SER A 67 8.36 7.95 -10.86
N ARG A 68 7.05 7.92 -11.11
CA ARG A 68 6.04 7.69 -10.05
C ARG A 68 6.27 6.38 -9.32
N SER A 69 6.61 5.30 -10.03
CA SER A 69 6.97 4.03 -9.41
C SER A 69 8.21 4.12 -8.51
N SER A 70 9.18 5.00 -8.83
CA SER A 70 10.32 5.26 -7.96
C SER A 70 9.92 6.01 -6.69
N ALA A 71 8.98 6.95 -6.79
CA ALA A 71 8.41 7.63 -5.62
C ALA A 71 7.70 6.62 -4.71
N LEU A 72 6.83 5.77 -5.27
CA LEU A 72 6.18 4.69 -4.54
C LEU A 72 7.20 3.75 -3.86
N ALA A 73 8.21 3.29 -4.61
CA ALA A 73 9.26 2.42 -4.06
C ALA A 73 10.03 3.09 -2.93
N SER A 74 10.34 4.39 -3.05
CA SER A 74 11.01 5.15 -1.99
C SER A 74 10.18 5.20 -0.71
N LYS A 75 8.86 5.42 -0.81
CA LYS A 75 7.97 5.46 0.36
C LYS A 75 7.71 4.06 0.93
N ALA A 76 7.59 3.05 0.06
CA ALA A 76 7.40 1.67 0.47
C ALA A 76 8.59 1.10 1.24
N THR A 77 9.80 1.49 0.86
CA THR A 77 11.05 0.94 1.43
C THR A 77 11.76 1.88 2.40
N GLY A 78 11.37 3.15 2.45
CA GLY A 78 12.16 4.20 3.12
C GLY A 78 13.43 4.59 2.35
N TYR A 79 13.84 3.87 1.30
CA TYR A 79 15.06 4.14 0.54
C TYR A 79 14.86 5.34 -0.41
N PRO A 80 15.59 6.48 -0.23
CA PRO A 80 15.31 7.73 -0.93
C PRO A 80 15.91 7.74 -2.35
N ILE A 81 15.29 7.05 -3.30
CA ILE A 81 15.81 6.83 -4.67
C ILE A 81 16.20 8.15 -5.36
N ALA A 82 15.36 9.19 -5.28
CA ALA A 82 15.64 10.46 -5.95
C ALA A 82 16.87 11.17 -5.38
N LYS A 83 17.07 11.14 -4.05
CA LYS A 83 18.24 11.73 -3.40
C LYS A 83 19.52 10.95 -3.73
N VAL A 84 19.43 9.63 -3.76
CA VAL A 84 20.55 8.76 -4.17
C VAL A 84 20.90 9.02 -5.64
N ALA A 85 19.91 9.07 -6.53
CA ALA A 85 20.12 9.38 -7.94
C ALA A 85 20.77 10.75 -8.15
N ALA A 86 20.40 11.77 -7.36
CA ALA A 86 21.03 13.08 -7.42
C ALA A 86 22.50 13.04 -7.00
N LYS A 87 22.86 12.27 -5.97
CA LYS A 87 24.26 12.08 -5.55
C LYS A 87 25.08 11.32 -6.60
N ILE A 88 24.50 10.29 -7.22
CA ILE A 88 25.14 9.59 -8.34
C ILE A 88 25.43 10.55 -9.50
N ALA A 89 24.51 11.46 -9.82
CA ALA A 89 24.71 12.48 -10.86
C ALA A 89 25.85 13.46 -10.53
N LEU A 90 26.20 13.62 -9.25
CA LEU A 90 27.36 14.38 -8.78
C LEU A 90 28.67 13.56 -8.76
N GLY A 91 28.63 12.28 -9.14
CA GLY A 91 29.79 11.41 -9.25
C GLY A 91 30.04 10.48 -8.07
N TYR A 92 29.16 10.45 -7.06
CA TYR A 92 29.27 9.49 -5.95
C TYR A 92 28.89 8.08 -6.39
N THR A 93 29.55 7.09 -5.81
CA THR A 93 29.18 5.67 -5.95
C THR A 93 28.26 5.24 -4.80
N LEU A 94 27.54 4.12 -4.97
CA LEU A 94 26.56 3.65 -3.97
C LEU A 94 27.19 3.31 -2.61
N ASP A 95 28.44 2.90 -2.59
CA ASP A 95 29.22 2.60 -1.39
C ASP A 95 29.78 3.85 -0.69
N GLU A 96 29.75 5.00 -1.35
CA GLU A 96 30.10 6.30 -0.77
C GLU A 96 28.90 7.06 -0.21
N ILE A 97 27.68 6.65 -0.58
CA ILE A 97 26.45 7.32 -0.15
C ILE A 97 25.91 6.64 1.11
N PRO A 98 25.91 7.31 2.29
CA PRO A 98 25.32 6.74 3.51
C PRO A 98 23.82 6.50 3.35
N ASN A 99 23.33 5.41 3.90
CA ASN A 99 21.89 5.14 3.98
C ASN A 99 21.27 6.08 5.01
N ALA A 100 20.32 6.93 4.55
CA ALA A 100 19.68 7.93 5.38
C ALA A 100 18.75 7.33 6.47
N ILE A 101 18.34 6.07 6.32
CA ILE A 101 17.44 5.38 7.25
C ILE A 101 18.21 4.84 8.46
N THR A 102 19.32 4.18 8.22
CA THR A 102 20.11 3.53 9.28
C THR A 102 21.24 4.40 9.81
N GLY A 103 21.75 5.30 8.97
CA GLY A 103 22.97 6.09 9.25
C GLY A 103 24.23 5.24 9.43
N LYS A 104 24.14 3.92 9.29
CA LYS A 104 25.21 2.94 9.55
C LYS A 104 25.57 2.11 8.32
N THR A 105 24.66 2.00 7.36
CA THR A 105 24.86 1.28 6.10
C THR A 105 24.99 2.25 4.94
N TYR A 106 25.17 1.74 3.74
CA TYR A 106 25.34 2.52 2.52
C TYR A 106 24.22 2.26 1.52
N ALA A 107 24.10 3.10 0.51
CA ALA A 107 23.09 3.00 -0.52
C ALA A 107 23.22 1.73 -1.40
N SER A 108 24.34 1.02 -1.33
CA SER A 108 24.56 -0.29 -1.96
C SER A 108 23.79 -1.44 -1.30
N PHE A 109 23.27 -1.25 -0.08
CA PHE A 109 22.44 -2.24 0.60
C PHE A 109 21.02 -2.22 0.01
N GLU A 110 20.59 -3.34 -0.54
CA GLU A 110 19.23 -3.46 -1.10
C GLU A 110 18.19 -3.49 0.02
N PRO A 111 17.05 -2.80 -0.15
CA PRO A 111 15.98 -2.83 0.83
C PRO A 111 15.42 -4.23 1.04
N MET A 112 15.21 -4.60 2.31
CA MET A 112 14.49 -5.78 2.75
C MET A 112 13.34 -5.36 3.67
N LEU A 113 12.15 -5.88 3.43
CA LEU A 113 10.94 -5.48 4.15
C LEU A 113 10.40 -6.65 4.98
N ASP A 114 10.07 -6.39 6.23
CA ASP A 114 9.36 -7.30 7.14
C ASP A 114 7.88 -6.91 7.33
N TYR A 115 7.40 -5.98 6.52
CA TYR A 115 6.01 -5.53 6.43
C TYR A 115 5.49 -5.63 5.00
N CYS A 116 4.19 -5.47 4.83
CA CYS A 116 3.53 -5.52 3.53
C CYS A 116 3.00 -4.13 3.13
N VAL A 117 3.31 -3.73 1.91
CA VAL A 117 2.85 -2.47 1.31
C VAL A 117 1.87 -2.78 0.19
N VAL A 118 0.72 -2.12 0.20
CA VAL A 118 -0.27 -2.21 -0.88
C VAL A 118 -0.51 -0.83 -1.48
N LYS A 119 -0.44 -0.76 -2.80
CA LYS A 119 -0.84 0.40 -3.59
C LYS A 119 -2.13 0.11 -4.32
N ILE A 120 -3.11 1.03 -4.24
CA ILE A 120 -4.33 0.98 -5.06
C ILE A 120 -4.41 2.27 -5.91
N PRO A 121 -4.68 2.16 -7.22
CA PRO A 121 -4.86 3.32 -8.07
C PRO A 121 -6.19 4.02 -7.77
N ARG A 122 -6.18 5.35 -7.82
CA ARG A 122 -7.41 6.14 -7.79
C ARG A 122 -7.89 6.36 -9.22
N LEU A 123 -8.96 5.69 -9.58
CA LEU A 123 -9.59 5.76 -10.90
C LEU A 123 -10.74 6.77 -10.86
N PRO A 124 -10.74 7.82 -11.72
CA PRO A 124 -11.67 8.95 -11.60
C PRO A 124 -13.06 8.69 -12.23
N PHE A 125 -13.57 7.47 -12.14
CA PHE A 125 -14.89 7.12 -12.69
C PHE A 125 -16.05 7.72 -11.89
N ASP A 126 -15.79 8.25 -10.71
CA ASP A 126 -16.70 9.09 -9.95
C ASP A 126 -16.95 10.45 -10.61
N LYS A 127 -16.00 10.93 -11.43
CA LYS A 127 -16.10 12.18 -12.21
C LYS A 127 -16.50 11.94 -13.66
N PHE A 128 -16.01 10.87 -14.25
CA PHE A 128 -16.29 10.50 -15.64
C PHE A 128 -17.28 9.34 -15.72
N ILE A 129 -18.52 9.59 -15.32
CA ILE A 129 -19.57 8.57 -15.18
C ILE A 129 -19.95 7.85 -16.48
N THR A 130 -19.67 8.47 -17.64
CA THR A 130 -19.92 7.90 -18.97
C THR A 130 -18.71 7.18 -19.56
N ALA A 131 -17.54 7.25 -18.88
CA ALA A 131 -16.35 6.57 -19.33
C ALA A 131 -16.45 5.06 -19.19
N LYS A 132 -15.87 4.32 -20.14
CA LYS A 132 -15.73 2.86 -20.01
C LYS A 132 -14.82 2.50 -18.84
N ARG A 133 -15.35 1.71 -17.90
CA ARG A 133 -14.61 1.29 -16.70
C ARG A 133 -13.59 0.19 -16.97
N THR A 134 -13.63 -0.47 -18.12
CA THR A 134 -12.70 -1.54 -18.50
C THR A 134 -11.27 -1.03 -18.48
N LEU A 135 -10.40 -1.71 -17.74
CA LEU A 135 -8.96 -1.44 -17.66
C LEU A 135 -8.24 -2.15 -18.79
N THR A 136 -7.23 -1.49 -19.35
CA THR A 136 -6.45 -1.98 -20.48
C THR A 136 -4.98 -1.59 -20.30
N THR A 137 -4.17 -1.72 -21.36
CA THR A 137 -2.79 -1.22 -21.37
C THR A 137 -2.67 0.30 -21.36
N GLN A 138 -3.79 1.02 -21.53
CA GLN A 138 -3.85 2.47 -21.45
C GLN A 138 -4.20 2.91 -20.03
N MET A 139 -3.34 3.72 -19.40
CA MET A 139 -3.53 4.23 -18.06
C MET A 139 -4.76 5.15 -17.94
N LYS A 140 -5.57 4.91 -16.92
CA LYS A 140 -6.77 5.69 -16.56
C LYS A 140 -6.70 6.32 -15.17
N ALA A 141 -5.84 5.81 -14.30
CA ALA A 141 -5.66 6.34 -12.94
C ALA A 141 -5.13 7.77 -12.96
N THR A 142 -5.62 8.60 -12.04
CA THR A 142 -5.14 9.97 -11.83
C THR A 142 -4.14 10.07 -10.69
N GLY A 143 -4.25 9.21 -9.71
CA GLY A 143 -3.40 9.15 -8.54
C GLY A 143 -3.42 7.76 -7.93
N GLU A 144 -2.77 7.63 -6.81
CA GLU A 144 -2.69 6.36 -6.08
C GLU A 144 -2.63 6.60 -4.58
N VAL A 145 -3.00 5.59 -3.82
CA VAL A 145 -2.82 5.53 -2.37
C VAL A 145 -1.89 4.37 -2.03
N MET A 146 -1.15 4.53 -0.95
CA MET A 146 -0.30 3.50 -0.40
C MET A 146 -0.64 3.26 1.07
N SER A 147 -0.57 2.03 1.49
CA SER A 147 -0.73 1.62 2.88
C SER A 147 0.31 0.59 3.27
N ILE A 148 0.63 0.55 4.55
CA ILE A 148 1.59 -0.39 5.15
C ILE A 148 0.91 -1.13 6.31
N CYS A 149 1.10 -2.44 6.39
CA CYS A 149 0.67 -3.28 7.49
C CYS A 149 1.58 -4.51 7.64
N HIS A 150 1.44 -5.28 8.72
CA HIS A 150 2.19 -6.54 8.91
C HIS A 150 1.77 -7.64 7.92
N ASN A 151 0.57 -7.57 7.36
CA ASN A 151 0.03 -8.55 6.41
C ASN A 151 -0.65 -7.86 5.23
N PHE A 152 -0.83 -8.62 4.16
CA PHE A 152 -1.45 -8.13 2.93
C PHE A 152 -2.91 -7.71 3.14
N GLU A 153 -3.67 -8.50 3.89
CA GLU A 153 -5.09 -8.28 4.13
C GLU A 153 -5.33 -6.92 4.81
N GLY A 154 -4.58 -6.63 5.86
CA GLY A 154 -4.66 -5.35 6.56
C GLY A 154 -4.18 -4.19 5.70
N ALA A 155 -3.08 -4.35 4.95
CA ALA A 155 -2.60 -3.34 4.02
C ALA A 155 -3.65 -3.05 2.94
N LEU A 156 -4.29 -4.08 2.37
CA LEU A 156 -5.36 -3.93 1.39
C LEU A 156 -6.57 -3.17 1.96
N MET A 157 -7.02 -3.53 3.16
CA MET A 157 -8.14 -2.88 3.83
C MET A 157 -7.86 -1.40 4.14
N LYS A 158 -6.64 -1.06 4.56
CA LYS A 158 -6.21 0.33 4.72
C LYS A 158 -6.22 1.09 3.40
N ALA A 159 -5.66 0.51 2.34
CA ALA A 159 -5.60 1.14 1.02
C ALA A 159 -7.00 1.40 0.45
N ILE A 160 -7.95 0.46 0.61
CA ILE A 160 -9.36 0.66 0.20
C ILE A 160 -9.95 1.90 0.88
N ARG A 161 -9.80 2.02 2.20
CA ARG A 161 -10.31 3.18 2.96
C ARG A 161 -9.67 4.50 2.54
N SER A 162 -8.43 4.44 2.07
CA SER A 162 -7.64 5.61 1.68
C SER A 162 -7.98 6.18 0.30
N LEU A 163 -8.80 5.49 -0.51
CA LEU A 163 -9.15 5.91 -1.88
C LEU A 163 -9.96 7.20 -1.95
N GLU A 164 -10.62 7.60 -0.85
CA GLU A 164 -11.53 8.76 -0.80
C GLU A 164 -12.66 8.69 -1.86
N GLN A 165 -13.20 7.49 -2.07
CA GLN A 165 -14.27 7.18 -3.01
C GLN A 165 -15.51 6.59 -2.33
N HIS A 166 -15.69 6.85 -1.03
CA HIS A 166 -16.78 6.31 -0.20
C HIS A 166 -16.79 4.77 -0.14
N VAL A 167 -15.61 4.16 -0.25
CA VAL A 167 -15.38 2.74 -0.04
C VAL A 167 -14.62 2.51 1.26
N ASP A 168 -15.04 1.55 2.04
CA ASP A 168 -14.50 1.31 3.39
C ASP A 168 -14.14 -0.15 3.67
N SER A 169 -14.62 -1.06 2.81
CA SER A 169 -14.44 -2.50 2.98
C SER A 169 -14.72 -3.24 1.67
N LEU A 170 -14.58 -4.56 1.69
CA LEU A 170 -14.99 -5.42 0.59
C LEU A 170 -16.53 -5.53 0.44
N MET A 171 -17.30 -4.88 1.32
CA MET A 171 -18.77 -4.80 1.26
C MET A 171 -19.28 -3.45 0.73
N SER A 172 -18.41 -2.59 0.22
CA SER A 172 -18.80 -1.23 -0.21
C SER A 172 -19.65 -1.19 -1.48
N TYR A 173 -19.66 -2.26 -2.25
CA TYR A 173 -20.55 -2.41 -3.42
C TYR A 173 -21.46 -3.61 -3.22
N ASP A 174 -22.73 -3.45 -3.62
CA ASP A 174 -23.75 -4.50 -3.55
C ASP A 174 -23.92 -5.16 -4.92
N PHE A 175 -23.64 -6.44 -4.99
CA PHE A 175 -23.83 -7.30 -6.17
C PHE A 175 -24.85 -8.43 -5.91
N THR A 176 -25.57 -8.38 -4.78
CA THR A 176 -26.54 -9.43 -4.39
C THR A 176 -27.69 -9.60 -5.39
N GLN A 177 -27.94 -8.58 -6.21
CA GLN A 177 -28.98 -8.60 -7.25
C GLN A 177 -28.58 -9.40 -8.50
N LEU A 178 -27.30 -9.67 -8.70
CA LEU A 178 -26.82 -10.47 -9.82
C LEU A 178 -27.03 -11.96 -9.56
N THR A 179 -27.44 -12.71 -10.58
CA THR A 179 -27.36 -14.18 -10.54
C THR A 179 -25.91 -14.64 -10.53
N ASP A 180 -25.66 -15.92 -10.26
CA ASP A 180 -24.31 -16.47 -10.27
C ASP A 180 -23.69 -16.41 -11.68
N GLU A 181 -24.48 -16.69 -12.73
CA GLU A 181 -24.06 -16.58 -14.12
C GLU A 181 -23.71 -15.14 -14.50
N GLU A 182 -24.52 -14.18 -14.09
CA GLU A 182 -24.26 -12.75 -14.33
C GLU A 182 -22.99 -12.28 -13.59
N LEU A 183 -22.80 -12.71 -12.34
CA LEU A 183 -21.60 -12.37 -11.58
C LEU A 183 -20.33 -12.95 -12.21
N LEU A 184 -20.38 -14.19 -12.71
CA LEU A 184 -19.25 -14.81 -13.41
C LEU A 184 -18.95 -14.06 -14.72
N ALA A 185 -19.96 -13.68 -15.49
CA ALA A 185 -19.78 -12.87 -16.71
C ALA A 185 -19.15 -11.50 -16.41
N GLU A 186 -19.58 -10.87 -15.30
CA GLU A 186 -19.00 -9.62 -14.81
C GLU A 186 -17.54 -9.76 -14.34
N LEU A 187 -17.11 -10.93 -13.89
CA LEU A 187 -15.71 -11.20 -13.49
C LEU A 187 -14.77 -11.35 -14.69
N GLU A 188 -15.27 -11.66 -15.88
CA GLU A 188 -14.50 -11.66 -17.13
C GLU A 188 -14.10 -10.21 -17.52
N ILE A 189 -14.87 -9.21 -17.07
CA ILE A 189 -14.60 -7.81 -17.34
C ILE A 189 -13.59 -7.28 -16.35
N VAL A 190 -12.43 -6.88 -16.83
CA VAL A 190 -11.39 -6.26 -16.02
C VAL A 190 -11.75 -4.80 -15.77
N ASP A 191 -12.28 -4.48 -14.61
CA ASP A 191 -12.68 -3.12 -14.21
C ASP A 191 -12.22 -2.77 -12.79
N ASP A 192 -12.45 -1.52 -12.38
CA ASP A 192 -12.09 -0.99 -11.07
C ASP A 192 -12.87 -1.58 -9.90
N ARG A 193 -13.97 -2.30 -10.14
CA ARG A 193 -14.79 -2.97 -9.11
C ARG A 193 -14.52 -4.45 -8.96
N ARG A 194 -13.58 -4.97 -9.71
CA ARG A 194 -13.29 -6.41 -9.81
C ARG A 194 -13.02 -7.07 -8.47
N ILE A 195 -12.29 -6.41 -7.56
CA ILE A 195 -11.99 -6.95 -6.23
C ILE A 195 -13.25 -7.19 -5.39
N TRP A 196 -14.25 -6.30 -5.49
CA TRP A 196 -15.54 -6.44 -4.79
C TRP A 196 -16.41 -7.53 -5.39
N LYS A 197 -16.37 -7.71 -6.72
CA LYS A 197 -17.05 -8.82 -7.41
C LYS A 197 -16.44 -10.17 -7.01
N ILE A 198 -15.11 -10.27 -6.91
CA ILE A 198 -14.43 -11.46 -6.39
C ILE A 198 -14.85 -11.75 -4.95
N ALA A 199 -14.86 -10.74 -4.09
CA ALA A 199 -15.30 -10.91 -2.70
C ALA A 199 -16.76 -11.41 -2.60
N GLU A 200 -17.66 -10.93 -3.47
CA GLU A 200 -19.03 -11.42 -3.54
C GLU A 200 -19.10 -12.88 -4.00
N ALA A 201 -18.35 -13.26 -5.01
CA ALA A 201 -18.28 -14.65 -5.49
C ALA A 201 -17.76 -15.60 -4.37
N ILE A 202 -16.77 -15.16 -3.59
CA ILE A 202 -16.30 -15.92 -2.42
C ILE A 202 -17.39 -16.04 -1.35
N ARG A 203 -18.18 -14.97 -1.08
CA ARG A 203 -19.30 -15.02 -0.12
C ARG A 203 -20.37 -16.03 -0.53
N ARG A 204 -20.58 -16.23 -1.84
CA ARG A 204 -21.48 -17.24 -2.40
C ARG A 204 -20.90 -18.65 -2.40
N GLY A 205 -19.63 -18.82 -1.97
CA GLY A 205 -18.97 -20.11 -1.91
C GLY A 205 -18.45 -20.63 -3.24
N MET A 206 -18.24 -19.74 -4.23
CA MET A 206 -17.61 -20.13 -5.50
C MET A 206 -16.16 -20.57 -5.28
N PRO A 207 -15.70 -21.66 -5.93
CA PRO A 207 -14.37 -22.19 -5.76
C PRO A 207 -13.29 -21.17 -6.17
N GLN A 208 -12.24 -21.00 -5.38
CA GLN A 208 -11.13 -20.09 -5.65
C GLN A 208 -10.41 -20.41 -6.96
N SER A 209 -10.28 -21.70 -7.31
CA SER A 209 -9.73 -22.14 -8.60
C SER A 209 -10.55 -21.64 -9.78
N MET A 210 -11.88 -21.66 -9.70
CA MET A 210 -12.77 -21.11 -10.73
C MET A 210 -12.55 -19.59 -10.87
N LEU A 211 -12.43 -18.87 -9.76
CA LEU A 211 -12.17 -17.42 -9.76
C LEU A 211 -10.81 -17.10 -10.38
N HIS A 212 -9.79 -17.90 -10.08
CA HIS A 212 -8.49 -17.81 -10.73
C HIS A 212 -8.58 -18.04 -12.25
N ASP A 213 -9.29 -19.10 -12.66
CA ASP A 213 -9.44 -19.44 -14.08
C ASP A 213 -10.12 -18.35 -14.90
N ILE A 214 -11.11 -17.67 -14.33
CA ILE A 214 -11.82 -16.55 -14.98
C ILE A 214 -10.99 -15.27 -14.95
N THR A 215 -10.46 -14.91 -13.78
CA THR A 215 -9.85 -13.59 -13.58
C THR A 215 -8.38 -13.55 -13.95
N LYS A 216 -7.70 -14.69 -14.02
CA LYS A 216 -6.25 -14.83 -14.15
C LYS A 216 -5.46 -14.14 -13.03
N ILE A 217 -6.12 -13.80 -11.91
CA ILE A 217 -5.44 -13.33 -10.70
C ILE A 217 -4.87 -14.54 -9.98
N ASP A 218 -3.63 -14.42 -9.52
CA ASP A 218 -2.97 -15.50 -8.77
C ASP A 218 -3.82 -15.94 -7.59
N ILE A 219 -3.93 -17.26 -7.40
CA ILE A 219 -4.77 -17.87 -6.37
C ILE A 219 -4.40 -17.39 -4.96
N TRP A 220 -3.13 -17.05 -4.73
CA TRP A 220 -2.66 -16.50 -3.46
C TRP A 220 -3.44 -15.23 -3.07
N PHE A 221 -3.70 -14.32 -4.02
CA PHE A 221 -4.47 -13.11 -3.73
C PHE A 221 -5.95 -13.41 -3.48
N ILE A 222 -6.51 -14.39 -4.18
CA ILE A 222 -7.90 -14.83 -3.97
C ILE A 222 -8.05 -15.45 -2.57
N ASP A 223 -7.08 -16.25 -2.14
CA ASP A 223 -7.03 -16.82 -0.79
C ASP A 223 -6.99 -15.73 0.29
N LYS A 224 -6.22 -14.67 0.06
CA LYS A 224 -6.18 -13.51 0.96
C LYS A 224 -7.52 -12.78 1.06
N LEU A 225 -8.24 -12.64 -0.05
CA LEU A 225 -9.60 -12.12 -0.04
C LEU A 225 -10.57 -13.05 0.70
N ALA A 226 -10.38 -14.36 0.58
CA ALA A 226 -11.20 -15.34 1.30
C ALA A 226 -11.01 -15.26 2.82
N ILE A 227 -9.81 -14.92 3.32
CA ILE A 227 -9.57 -14.65 4.74
C ILE A 227 -10.41 -13.47 5.22
N LEU A 228 -10.43 -12.36 4.44
CA LEU A 228 -11.25 -11.18 4.79
C LEU A 228 -12.74 -11.48 4.78
N VAL A 229 -13.24 -12.21 3.78
CA VAL A 229 -14.64 -12.65 3.73
C VAL A 229 -14.96 -13.63 4.87
N GLY A 230 -14.03 -14.50 5.24
CA GLY A 230 -14.14 -15.39 6.39
C GLY A 230 -14.29 -14.61 7.69
N MET A 231 -13.56 -13.51 7.87
CA MET A 231 -13.68 -12.62 9.02
C MET A 231 -15.05 -11.91 9.05
N GLU A 232 -15.56 -11.43 7.90
CA GLU A 232 -16.91 -10.87 7.81
C GLU A 232 -17.95 -11.88 8.32
N ASN A 233 -17.86 -13.15 7.89
CA ASN A 233 -18.74 -14.21 8.32
C ASN A 233 -18.59 -14.54 9.81
N ALA A 234 -17.36 -14.54 10.34
CA ALA A 234 -17.12 -14.77 11.75
C ALA A 234 -17.75 -13.66 12.61
N LEU A 235 -17.58 -12.41 12.23
CA LEU A 235 -18.18 -11.26 12.93
C LEU A 235 -19.71 -11.26 12.88
N LYS A 236 -20.33 -11.73 11.79
CA LYS A 236 -21.80 -11.84 11.67
C LYS A 236 -22.40 -12.95 12.51
N ASN A 237 -21.70 -14.10 12.63
CA ASN A 237 -22.31 -15.34 13.09
C ASN A 237 -21.78 -15.83 14.45
N ARG A 238 -20.69 -15.25 14.98
CA ARG A 238 -20.09 -15.65 16.26
C ARG A 238 -20.28 -14.55 17.30
N LYS A 239 -20.25 -14.97 18.58
CA LYS A 239 -20.18 -14.01 19.69
C LYS A 239 -18.86 -13.25 19.61
N LEU A 240 -18.90 -11.92 19.68
CA LEU A 240 -17.70 -11.08 19.70
C LEU A 240 -16.93 -11.29 21.03
N THR A 241 -15.79 -11.97 20.95
CA THR A 241 -14.85 -12.15 22.05
C THR A 241 -13.64 -11.21 21.89
N LYS A 242 -12.76 -11.13 22.91
CA LYS A 242 -11.50 -10.39 22.84
C LYS A 242 -10.65 -10.87 21.65
N GLU A 243 -10.51 -12.17 21.48
CA GLU A 243 -9.71 -12.80 20.43
C GLU A 243 -10.25 -12.46 19.04
N LEU A 244 -11.56 -12.60 18.83
CA LEU A 244 -12.19 -12.29 17.55
C LEU A 244 -12.08 -10.80 17.23
N LEU A 245 -12.26 -9.92 18.23
CA LEU A 245 -12.10 -8.48 18.04
C LEU A 245 -10.66 -8.11 17.70
N LEU A 246 -9.68 -8.71 18.39
CA LEU A 246 -8.25 -8.48 18.09
C LEU A 246 -7.89 -8.98 16.70
N GLU A 247 -8.34 -10.16 16.30
CA GLU A 247 -8.11 -10.72 14.97
C GLU A 247 -8.71 -9.81 13.87
N ALA A 248 -9.94 -9.33 14.05
CA ALA A 248 -10.57 -8.38 13.14
C ALA A 248 -9.77 -7.06 13.05
N LYS A 249 -9.23 -6.57 14.17
CA LYS A 249 -8.38 -5.36 14.17
C LYS A 249 -7.04 -5.61 13.49
N ARG A 250 -6.42 -6.79 13.62
CA ARG A 250 -5.21 -7.16 12.88
C ARG A 250 -5.40 -7.20 11.36
N LEU A 251 -6.62 -7.56 10.93
CA LEU A 251 -7.04 -7.47 9.52
C LEU A 251 -7.54 -6.07 9.14
N GLU A 252 -7.37 -5.08 10.02
CA GLU A 252 -7.70 -3.67 9.80
C GLU A 252 -9.19 -3.38 9.54
N PHE A 253 -10.11 -4.21 10.08
CA PHE A 253 -11.52 -3.88 10.07
C PHE A 253 -11.79 -2.63 10.92
N PRO A 254 -12.41 -1.56 10.37
CA PRO A 254 -12.79 -0.37 11.14
C PRO A 254 -13.84 -0.69 12.21
N ASP A 255 -13.87 0.08 13.29
CA ASP A 255 -14.81 -0.14 14.39
C ASP A 255 -16.26 -0.07 13.94
N TYR A 256 -16.61 0.87 13.04
CA TYR A 256 -17.97 0.99 12.50
C TYR A 256 -18.37 -0.18 11.58
N ILE A 257 -17.42 -0.83 10.89
CA ILE A 257 -17.67 -2.05 10.12
C ILE A 257 -17.91 -3.24 11.05
N ILE A 258 -17.08 -3.38 12.09
CA ILE A 258 -17.27 -4.42 13.12
C ILE A 258 -18.63 -4.22 13.80
N ALA A 259 -18.98 -3.00 14.16
CA ALA A 259 -20.26 -2.65 14.75
C ALA A 259 -21.44 -3.09 13.85
N ARG A 260 -21.39 -2.72 12.57
CA ARG A 260 -22.41 -3.11 11.58
C ARG A 260 -22.57 -4.64 11.45
N LEU A 261 -21.45 -5.38 11.43
CA LEU A 261 -21.47 -6.84 11.29
C LEU A 261 -21.94 -7.57 12.56
N THR A 262 -21.67 -7.00 13.72
CA THR A 262 -22.02 -7.61 15.02
C THR A 262 -23.36 -7.12 15.59
N GLY A 263 -24.04 -6.18 14.90
CA GLY A 263 -25.28 -5.57 15.39
C GLY A 263 -25.09 -4.66 16.61
N LYS A 264 -23.87 -4.10 16.79
CA LYS A 264 -23.51 -3.18 17.86
C LYS A 264 -23.39 -1.74 17.35
N THR A 265 -23.21 -0.80 18.26
CA THR A 265 -22.82 0.56 17.93
C THR A 265 -21.27 0.69 17.83
N GLU A 266 -20.80 1.69 17.12
CA GLU A 266 -19.37 1.96 17.04
C GLU A 266 -18.78 2.30 18.41
N GLU A 267 -19.54 2.96 19.28
CA GLU A 267 -19.16 3.31 20.64
C GLU A 267 -18.94 2.05 21.49
N GLU A 268 -19.86 1.08 21.44
CA GLU A 268 -19.69 -0.21 22.10
C GLU A 268 -18.42 -0.96 21.65
N ILE A 269 -18.05 -0.87 20.36
CA ILE A 269 -16.80 -1.46 19.88
C ILE A 269 -15.58 -0.73 20.43
N LYS A 270 -15.61 0.61 20.50
CA LYS A 270 -14.54 1.43 21.10
C LYS A 270 -14.36 1.11 22.58
N ASP A 271 -15.45 0.97 23.32
CA ASP A 271 -15.44 0.60 24.74
C ASP A 271 -14.86 -0.81 24.94
N LEU A 272 -15.32 -1.79 24.16
CA LEU A 272 -14.76 -3.15 24.19
C LEU A 272 -13.26 -3.18 23.90
N ARG A 273 -12.80 -2.38 22.93
CA ARG A 273 -11.36 -2.26 22.64
C ARG A 273 -10.60 -1.67 23.83
N ALA A 274 -11.16 -0.66 24.48
CA ALA A 274 -10.56 -0.04 25.67
C ALA A 274 -10.47 -1.05 26.81
N ASP A 275 -11.57 -1.78 27.11
CA ASP A 275 -11.65 -2.79 28.16
C ASP A 275 -10.69 -3.97 27.91
N TYR A 276 -10.53 -4.38 26.66
CA TYR A 276 -9.63 -5.47 26.27
C TYR A 276 -8.18 -5.04 26.05
N GLY A 277 -7.89 -3.73 26.17
CA GLY A 277 -6.56 -3.18 25.93
C GLY A 277 -6.10 -3.24 24.47
N ILE A 278 -7.03 -3.35 23.50
CA ILE A 278 -6.72 -3.43 22.06
C ILE A 278 -6.45 -2.02 21.53
N LYS A 279 -5.18 -1.70 21.32
CA LYS A 279 -4.70 -0.40 20.84
C LYS A 279 -3.82 -0.58 19.61
N ALA A 280 -3.86 0.40 18.72
CA ALA A 280 -2.89 0.47 17.64
C ALA A 280 -1.51 0.83 18.21
N ALA A 281 -0.48 0.20 17.69
CA ALA A 281 0.91 0.60 17.85
C ALA A 281 1.42 1.21 16.54
N TYR A 282 2.48 1.99 16.62
CA TYR A 282 3.14 2.56 15.45
C TYR A 282 4.52 1.96 15.31
N LYS A 283 4.79 1.41 14.12
CA LYS A 283 6.07 0.82 13.75
C LYS A 283 6.80 1.72 12.79
N MET A 284 8.11 1.69 12.83
CA MET A 284 8.97 2.49 11.97
C MET A 284 9.10 1.81 10.60
N VAL A 285 9.07 2.61 9.54
CA VAL A 285 9.39 2.13 8.19
C VAL A 285 10.91 1.92 8.12
N ASP A 286 11.31 0.66 7.86
CA ASP A 286 12.68 0.21 7.89
C ASP A 286 13.09 -0.42 6.55
N THR A 287 14.29 -0.10 6.09
CA THR A 287 14.86 -0.66 4.84
C THR A 287 15.62 -1.97 5.05
N CYS A 288 15.82 -2.40 6.29
CA CYS A 288 16.73 -3.49 6.64
C CYS A 288 16.05 -4.61 7.44
N ALA A 289 14.72 -4.70 7.46
CA ALA A 289 13.96 -5.71 8.17
C ALA A 289 14.46 -5.91 9.63
N ALA A 290 14.65 -4.80 10.35
CA ALA A 290 15.17 -4.73 11.72
C ALA A 290 16.60 -5.28 11.94
N GLU A 291 17.34 -5.62 10.89
CA GLU A 291 18.75 -6.04 11.02
C GLU A 291 19.62 -4.90 11.57
N PHE A 292 19.33 -3.67 11.20
CA PHE A 292 19.93 -2.45 11.76
C PHE A 292 18.82 -1.55 12.29
N ALA A 293 19.02 -0.93 13.45
CA ALA A 293 18.05 0.00 14.00
C ALA A 293 17.78 1.16 13.02
N ALA A 294 16.55 1.30 12.60
CA ALA A 294 16.10 2.45 11.82
C ALA A 294 16.10 3.71 12.69
N ALA A 295 16.39 4.86 12.09
CA ALA A 295 16.42 6.17 12.75
C ALA A 295 15.50 7.18 12.05
N THR A 296 14.56 6.70 11.22
CA THR A 296 13.66 7.57 10.47
C THR A 296 12.40 7.89 11.27
N PRO A 297 11.89 9.12 11.22
CA PRO A 297 10.63 9.50 11.84
C PRO A 297 9.42 9.13 10.97
N TYR A 298 9.46 8.04 10.23
CA TYR A 298 8.42 7.56 9.32
C TYR A 298 7.77 6.31 9.89
N TYR A 299 6.47 6.37 10.14
CA TYR A 299 5.73 5.36 10.87
C TYR A 299 4.48 4.87 10.14
N TYR A 300 4.06 3.64 10.47
CA TYR A 300 2.77 3.08 10.08
C TYR A 300 2.08 2.44 11.28
N SER A 301 0.74 2.47 11.30
CA SER A 301 -0.05 1.89 12.40
C SER A 301 -0.32 0.41 12.17
N VAL A 302 -0.34 -0.36 13.25
CA VAL A 302 -0.71 -1.79 13.25
C VAL A 302 -1.45 -2.16 14.53
N TYR A 303 -2.21 -3.24 14.47
CA TYR A 303 -2.70 -3.95 15.65
C TYR A 303 -1.87 -5.24 15.76
N GLY A 304 -0.94 -5.27 16.70
CA GLY A 304 -0.07 -6.42 16.94
C GLY A 304 -0.59 -7.33 18.06
N ASP A 305 0.30 -8.22 18.51
CA ASP A 305 0.06 -9.05 19.69
C ASP A 305 0.05 -8.22 20.97
N GLU A 306 -0.40 -8.84 22.08
CA GLU A 306 -0.31 -8.23 23.40
C GLU A 306 1.16 -7.91 23.72
N GLY A 307 1.46 -6.64 24.00
CA GLY A 307 2.83 -6.18 24.22
C GLY A 307 3.56 -5.65 22.99
N THR A 308 2.91 -5.54 21.82
CA THR A 308 3.51 -4.87 20.67
C THR A 308 3.92 -3.44 21.03
N GLU A 309 5.24 -3.19 20.98
CA GLU A 309 5.81 -1.90 21.36
C GLU A 309 5.49 -0.83 20.32
N ASN A 310 5.19 0.37 20.82
CA ASN A 310 5.04 1.58 20.03
C ASN A 310 6.43 2.21 19.81
N GLU A 311 6.90 2.26 18.57
CA GLU A 311 8.21 2.83 18.21
C GLU A 311 8.16 4.34 18.01
N ALA A 312 6.95 4.93 17.94
CA ALA A 312 6.81 6.37 17.85
C ALA A 312 7.08 7.03 19.21
N ILE A 313 8.23 7.70 19.30
CA ILE A 313 8.69 8.34 20.54
C ILE A 313 7.95 9.66 20.74
N ALA A 314 7.33 9.81 21.92
CA ALA A 314 6.71 11.08 22.30
C ALA A 314 7.76 12.12 22.66
N THR A 315 7.54 13.38 22.25
CA THR A 315 8.33 14.54 22.67
C THR A 315 7.46 15.39 23.60
N PRO A 316 7.54 15.20 24.96
CA PRO A 316 6.55 15.75 25.89
C PRO A 316 6.50 17.26 25.92
N ASP A 317 7.65 17.93 25.80
CA ASP A 317 7.82 19.36 26.10
C ASP A 317 7.58 20.30 24.91
N LYS A 318 7.32 19.75 23.72
CA LYS A 318 7.02 20.54 22.51
C LYS A 318 5.52 20.59 22.24
N LYS A 319 5.02 21.77 21.90
CA LYS A 319 3.69 21.90 21.28
C LYS A 319 3.69 21.21 19.92
N LYS A 320 2.63 20.49 19.61
CA LYS A 320 2.51 19.66 18.40
C LYS A 320 1.53 20.25 17.41
N ILE A 321 1.88 20.23 16.14
CA ILE A 321 1.00 20.57 15.03
C ILE A 321 0.87 19.37 14.12
N LEU A 322 -0.37 18.93 13.90
CA LEU A 322 -0.71 17.89 12.94
C LEU A 322 -1.13 18.54 11.62
N VAL A 323 -0.40 18.28 10.56
CA VAL A 323 -0.71 18.68 9.19
C VAL A 323 -1.33 17.50 8.47
N LEU A 324 -2.58 17.64 8.04
CA LEU A 324 -3.25 16.62 7.23
C LEU A 324 -2.87 16.81 5.78
N GLY A 325 -2.29 15.78 5.19
CA GLY A 325 -1.98 15.72 3.77
C GLY A 325 -3.24 15.70 2.90
N SER A 326 -3.07 16.00 1.62
CA SER A 326 -4.18 16.16 0.66
C SER A 326 -4.72 14.85 0.09
N GLY A 327 -4.16 13.71 0.49
CA GLY A 327 -4.57 12.39 -0.04
C GLY A 327 -4.18 12.19 -1.51
N PRO A 328 -4.84 11.26 -2.23
CA PRO A 328 -4.52 10.95 -3.61
C PRO A 328 -4.84 12.13 -4.53
N ILE A 329 -3.98 12.37 -5.53
CA ILE A 329 -4.17 13.44 -6.50
C ILE A 329 -5.49 13.25 -7.27
N ARG A 330 -6.19 14.35 -7.52
CA ARG A 330 -7.49 14.37 -8.19
C ARG A 330 -7.40 15.13 -9.52
N ILE A 331 -8.34 14.86 -10.42
CA ILE A 331 -8.48 15.62 -11.67
C ILE A 331 -8.55 17.13 -11.38
N GLY A 332 -7.77 17.90 -12.11
CA GLY A 332 -7.68 19.36 -11.98
C GLY A 332 -6.69 19.85 -10.93
N GLN A 333 -6.04 18.96 -10.20
CA GLN A 333 -4.93 19.31 -9.30
C GLN A 333 -3.59 19.16 -10.03
N GLY A 334 -2.68 20.10 -9.77
CA GLY A 334 -1.28 20.01 -10.14
C GLY A 334 -0.40 19.84 -8.90
N ILE A 335 0.90 20.07 -9.05
CA ILE A 335 1.88 19.90 -7.98
C ILE A 335 1.62 20.81 -6.76
N GLU A 336 0.91 21.91 -6.95
CA GLU A 336 0.55 22.87 -5.92
C GLU A 336 -0.29 22.27 -4.78
N PHE A 337 -0.96 21.13 -5.00
CA PHE A 337 -1.82 20.52 -3.98
C PHE A 337 -1.04 20.10 -2.72
N ASP A 338 0.24 19.81 -2.85
CA ASP A 338 1.12 19.43 -1.73
C ASP A 338 1.99 20.60 -1.21
N PHE A 339 2.13 21.66 -1.98
CA PHE A 339 2.92 22.83 -1.65
C PHE A 339 2.52 23.46 -0.31
N CYS A 340 1.23 23.61 -0.07
CA CYS A 340 0.73 24.20 1.17
C CYS A 340 1.05 23.32 2.40
N SER A 341 0.96 21.99 2.28
CA SER A 341 1.30 21.06 3.37
C SER A 341 2.77 21.19 3.77
N VAL A 342 3.68 21.20 2.79
CA VAL A 342 5.12 21.32 3.03
C VAL A 342 5.47 22.67 3.65
N HIS A 343 4.99 23.77 3.07
CA HIS A 343 5.30 25.11 3.57
C HIS A 343 4.67 25.40 4.93
N CYS A 344 3.47 24.90 5.19
CA CYS A 344 2.82 24.95 6.50
C CYS A 344 3.70 24.25 7.55
N THR A 345 4.16 23.05 7.25
CA THR A 345 5.04 22.27 8.12
C THR A 345 6.33 23.04 8.45
N TRP A 346 7.01 23.57 7.44
CA TRP A 346 8.23 24.35 7.64
C TRP A 346 8.01 25.65 8.42
N ALA A 347 6.86 26.32 8.22
CA ALA A 347 6.53 27.53 8.96
C ALA A 347 6.39 27.23 10.46
N PHE A 348 5.64 26.17 10.83
CA PHE A 348 5.47 25.77 12.23
C PHE A 348 6.76 25.23 12.86
N ALA A 349 7.58 24.52 12.10
CA ALA A 349 8.89 24.07 12.58
C ALA A 349 9.79 25.24 12.96
N LYS A 350 9.78 26.34 12.18
CA LYS A 350 10.54 27.58 12.49
C LYS A 350 10.03 28.26 13.76
N GLU A 351 8.75 28.13 14.08
CA GLU A 351 8.14 28.64 15.33
C GLU A 351 8.34 27.72 16.55
N GLY A 352 9.12 26.63 16.37
CA GLY A 352 9.48 25.70 17.46
C GLY A 352 8.46 24.62 17.78
N TYR A 353 7.45 24.42 16.95
CA TYR A 353 6.50 23.32 17.11
C TYR A 353 7.10 21.98 16.63
N GLU A 354 6.70 20.90 17.27
CA GLU A 354 6.88 19.55 16.69
C GLU A 354 5.85 19.37 15.58
N THR A 355 6.32 19.13 14.38
CA THR A 355 5.49 18.99 13.17
C THR A 355 5.23 17.53 12.86
N ILE A 356 3.98 17.20 12.62
CA ILE A 356 3.53 15.84 12.31
C ILE A 356 2.73 15.89 11.02
N ILE A 357 3.07 15.03 10.05
CA ILE A 357 2.30 14.88 8.80
C ILE A 357 1.62 13.51 8.80
N ILE A 358 0.36 13.47 8.35
CA ILE A 358 -0.35 12.24 7.99
C ILE A 358 -0.77 12.36 6.52
N ASN A 359 -0.30 11.45 5.66
CA ASN A 359 -0.67 11.42 4.26
C ASN A 359 -0.51 10.00 3.67
N ASN A 360 -1.49 9.56 2.90
CA ASN A 360 -1.52 8.26 2.24
C ASN A 360 -1.07 8.31 0.76
N ASN A 361 -0.63 9.47 0.28
CA ASN A 361 -0.20 9.64 -1.10
C ASN A 361 1.33 9.47 -1.22
N PRO A 362 1.84 8.42 -1.89
CA PRO A 362 3.27 8.18 -2.02
C PRO A 362 3.97 9.12 -3.01
N GLU A 363 3.21 9.90 -3.80
CA GLU A 363 3.72 10.75 -4.87
C GLU A 363 4.01 12.19 -4.42
N THR A 364 3.94 12.49 -3.12
CA THR A 364 4.07 13.83 -2.56
C THR A 364 5.43 14.07 -1.92
N VAL A 365 5.86 15.34 -1.88
CA VAL A 365 7.04 15.79 -1.14
C VAL A 365 6.76 15.78 0.37
N SER A 366 5.52 16.07 0.79
CA SER A 366 5.11 16.03 2.20
C SER A 366 5.31 14.65 2.85
N THR A 367 5.33 13.58 2.06
CA THR A 367 5.63 12.22 2.52
C THR A 367 7.11 11.84 2.45
N ASP A 368 8.01 12.77 2.19
CA ASP A 368 9.44 12.57 2.45
C ASP A 368 9.69 12.72 3.95
N PHE A 369 10.34 11.73 4.55
CA PHE A 369 10.50 11.63 6.01
C PHE A 369 11.33 12.77 6.65
N ASP A 370 12.01 13.58 5.86
CA ASP A 370 12.79 14.74 6.31
C ASP A 370 12.06 16.09 6.20
N ILE A 371 10.78 16.07 5.85
CA ILE A 371 9.96 17.30 5.76
C ILE A 371 9.37 17.70 7.11
N ALA A 372 9.01 16.72 7.94
CA ALA A 372 8.42 16.92 9.26
C ALA A 372 9.22 16.18 10.34
N ASP A 373 8.98 16.53 11.62
CA ASP A 373 9.56 15.77 12.74
C ASP A 373 9.01 14.35 12.82
N LYS A 374 7.77 14.13 12.33
CA LYS A 374 7.15 12.80 12.23
C LYS A 374 6.23 12.70 11.02
N LEU A 375 6.27 11.55 10.35
CA LEU A 375 5.43 11.19 9.23
C LEU A 375 4.66 9.90 9.53
N TYR A 376 3.35 9.91 9.28
CA TYR A 376 2.46 8.75 9.41
C TYR A 376 1.70 8.47 8.12
#